data_4b568f6a54312952859921e91ba44f50
#
_entry.id   4b568f6a54312952859921e91ba44f50
#
_cell.length_a   1.000
_cell.length_b   1.000
_cell.length_c   1.000
_cell.angle_alpha   90.00
_cell.angle_beta   90.00
_cell.angle_gamma   90.00
#
_symmetry.space_group_name_H-M   'P 1'
#
loop_
_entity.id
_entity.type
_entity.pdbx_description
1 polymer ?
#
loop_
_entity_poly.entity_id
_entity_poly.type
_entity_poly.pdbx_seq_one_letter_code
_entity_poly.pdbx_strand_id
1 'polypeptide(L)'
;SEYRVKTRAGAPMVAYRTTVASKCRLEREFRRQLSPALTVQARVEVEFEPLPPNSGAVVEFPFRESTTLPLECCEAIQQATTEFVDGGNPTGYPLTNTRITVLEVSSVSPDTSEPVFLTATRLALVDSLEEAGEVVMEPVMRLEVSSPAEQIGAILNDLSARRARVLQVDALPGGGSRAVALVPMVEIVSYATALRSISAGRALFTAEPAALEKRPGQDK
;
A
#
# COMPACT_ATOMS: atom_id res chain seq x y z
N SER A 1 1.44 -44.15 -15.33
CA SER A 1 2.20 -43.32 -14.37
C SER A 1 1.54 -41.94 -14.30
N GLU A 2 0.63 -41.75 -13.37
CA GLU A 2 0.01 -40.44 -13.10
C GLU A 2 0.97 -39.60 -12.25
N TYR A 3 1.50 -38.50 -12.79
CA TYR A 3 2.21 -37.48 -12.04
C TYR A 3 1.20 -36.68 -11.22
N ARG A 4 1.07 -37.01 -9.92
CA ARG A 4 0.41 -36.16 -8.93
C ARG A 4 1.30 -34.95 -8.63
N VAL A 5 1.12 -33.85 -9.33
CA VAL A 5 1.69 -32.56 -8.95
C VAL A 5 0.94 -32.08 -7.70
N LYS A 6 1.57 -32.12 -6.54
CA LYS A 6 1.09 -31.45 -5.32
C LYS A 6 1.31 -29.96 -5.48
N THR A 7 0.34 -29.26 -6.04
CA THR A 7 0.29 -27.80 -5.94
C THR A 7 0.00 -27.43 -4.49
N ARG A 8 0.99 -26.90 -3.77
CA ARG A 8 0.74 -26.13 -2.56
C ARG A 8 0.11 -24.82 -3.02
N ALA A 9 -1.19 -24.68 -2.87
CA ALA A 9 -1.83 -23.37 -2.89
C ALA A 9 -1.25 -22.58 -1.70
N GLY A 10 -0.37 -21.60 -1.98
CA GLY A 10 0.09 -20.65 -0.98
C GLY A 10 -1.11 -19.89 -0.43
N ALA A 11 -1.02 -19.43 0.84
CA ALA A 11 -2.03 -18.53 1.37
C ALA A 11 -2.16 -17.32 0.43
N PRO A 12 -3.39 -16.84 0.13
CA PRO A 12 -3.58 -15.66 -0.72
C PRO A 12 -2.78 -14.49 -0.15
N MET A 13 -1.93 -13.89 -0.99
CA MET A 13 -1.20 -12.70 -0.58
C MET A 13 -2.16 -11.51 -0.53
N VAL A 14 -2.30 -10.91 0.65
CA VAL A 14 -3.10 -9.69 0.83
C VAL A 14 -2.34 -8.52 0.24
N ALA A 15 -2.95 -7.82 -0.70
CA ALA A 15 -2.31 -6.70 -1.41
C ALA A 15 -2.40 -5.41 -0.58
N TYR A 16 -1.64 -5.33 0.51
CA TYR A 16 -1.48 -4.08 1.27
C TYR A 16 -0.88 -2.96 0.40
N ARG A 17 -1.19 -1.73 0.75
CA ARG A 17 -0.65 -0.51 0.14
C ARG A 17 -0.20 0.45 1.24
N THR A 18 0.62 1.43 0.86
CA THR A 18 1.01 2.54 1.75
C THR A 18 0.52 3.86 1.16
N THR A 19 0.07 4.77 2.00
CA THR A 19 -0.22 6.16 1.65
C THR A 19 0.34 7.09 2.73
N VAL A 20 0.20 8.39 2.56
CA VAL A 20 0.64 9.40 3.52
C VAL A 20 -0.54 10.09 4.19
N ALA A 21 -0.37 10.49 5.44
CA ALA A 21 -1.40 11.15 6.23
C ALA A 21 -1.48 12.65 5.93
N SER A 22 -0.35 13.29 5.65
CA SER A 22 -0.25 14.74 5.46
C SER A 22 0.74 15.12 4.36
N LYS A 23 0.64 16.37 3.90
CA LYS A 23 1.62 16.94 2.98
C LYS A 23 2.91 17.22 3.74
N CYS A 24 4.03 16.84 3.13
CA CYS A 24 5.38 17.12 3.64
C CYS A 24 6.27 17.58 2.50
N ARG A 25 7.17 18.52 2.78
CA ARG A 25 8.23 18.95 1.87
C ARG A 25 9.53 18.95 2.65
N LEU A 26 10.52 18.22 2.14
CA LEU A 26 11.75 17.96 2.85
C LEU A 26 12.95 17.90 1.91
N GLU A 27 14.03 18.54 2.33
CA GLU A 27 15.31 18.50 1.64
C GLU A 27 16.28 17.60 2.41
N ARG A 28 17.03 16.78 1.69
CA ARG A 28 18.13 15.99 2.24
C ARG A 28 19.40 16.19 1.43
N GLU A 29 20.49 16.21 2.19
CA GLU A 29 21.84 16.29 1.67
C GLU A 29 22.59 15.01 2.01
N PHE A 30 23.27 14.45 1.03
CA PHE A 30 24.19 13.34 1.22
C PHE A 30 25.60 13.77 0.81
N ARG A 31 26.58 13.64 1.71
CA ARG A 31 27.99 13.93 1.48
C ARG A 31 28.83 12.68 1.55
N ARG A 32 29.80 12.56 0.65
CA ARG A 32 30.78 11.48 0.67
C ARG A 32 32.17 12.02 0.36
N GLN A 33 33.12 11.75 1.25
CA GLN A 33 34.52 12.04 1.01
C GLN A 33 35.13 10.90 0.19
N LEU A 34 35.61 11.19 -1.01
CA LEU A 34 36.27 10.25 -1.91
C LEU A 34 37.78 10.22 -1.73
N SER A 35 38.37 11.39 -1.36
CA SER A 35 39.78 11.55 -1.00
C SER A 35 39.94 12.70 -0.01
N PRO A 36 41.13 12.89 0.60
CA PRO A 36 41.38 14.04 1.49
C PRO A 36 41.07 15.40 0.88
N ALA A 37 41.15 15.51 -0.46
CA ALA A 37 40.94 16.76 -1.20
C ALA A 37 39.59 16.80 -1.96
N LEU A 38 38.83 15.70 -1.99
CA LEU A 38 37.60 15.61 -2.79
C LEU A 38 36.43 15.11 -1.97
N THR A 39 35.48 15.99 -1.74
CA THR A 39 34.16 15.68 -1.17
C THR A 39 33.10 15.92 -2.25
N VAL A 40 32.29 14.91 -2.52
CA VAL A 40 31.11 15.00 -3.38
C VAL A 40 29.85 15.09 -2.53
N GLN A 41 28.87 15.82 -3.02
CA GLN A 41 27.64 16.12 -2.30
C GLN A 41 26.48 16.20 -3.28
N ALA A 42 25.37 15.57 -2.93
CA ALA A 42 24.10 15.77 -3.60
C ALA A 42 23.03 16.22 -2.60
N ARG A 43 22.16 17.10 -3.07
CA ARG A 43 21.01 17.62 -2.33
C ARG A 43 19.76 17.36 -3.15
N VAL A 44 18.74 16.81 -2.51
CA VAL A 44 17.47 16.46 -3.16
C VAL A 44 16.34 16.97 -2.29
N GLU A 45 15.42 17.72 -2.89
CA GLU A 45 14.20 18.19 -2.27
C GLU A 45 12.99 17.42 -2.83
N VAL A 46 12.20 16.86 -1.94
CA VAL A 46 11.03 16.03 -2.26
C VAL A 46 9.80 16.55 -1.55
N GLU A 47 8.67 16.54 -2.25
CA GLU A 47 7.36 16.81 -1.67
C GLU A 47 6.48 15.58 -1.78
N PHE A 48 5.82 15.20 -0.67
CA PHE A 48 4.75 14.22 -0.62
C PHE A 48 3.42 14.93 -0.40
N GLU A 49 2.39 14.49 -1.13
CA GLU A 49 1.04 15.02 -0.99
C GLU A 49 0.01 13.87 -1.04
N PRO A 50 -0.91 13.78 -0.04
CA PRO A 50 -1.99 12.81 -0.10
C PRO A 50 -2.95 13.16 -1.23
N LEU A 51 -3.39 12.15 -1.98
CA LEU A 51 -4.36 12.26 -3.05
C LEU A 51 -5.70 11.60 -2.64
N PRO A 52 -6.79 11.93 -3.31
CA PRO A 52 -8.07 11.26 -3.10
C PRO A 52 -7.99 9.74 -3.28
N PRO A 53 -8.89 8.97 -2.64
CA PRO A 53 -8.96 7.52 -2.83
C PRO A 53 -9.04 7.12 -4.32
N ASN A 54 -8.38 6.03 -4.67
CA ASN A 54 -8.28 5.47 -6.02
C ASN A 54 -7.48 6.31 -7.05
N SER A 55 -6.69 7.28 -6.58
CA SER A 55 -5.79 8.06 -7.46
C SER A 55 -4.52 7.32 -7.83
N GLY A 56 -4.20 6.20 -7.16
CA GLY A 56 -2.91 5.53 -7.34
C GLY A 56 -1.74 6.36 -6.81
N ALA A 57 -0.53 6.07 -7.27
CA ALA A 57 0.65 6.89 -7.01
C ALA A 57 1.01 7.71 -8.25
N VAL A 58 1.33 8.98 -8.04
CA VAL A 58 1.73 9.92 -9.10
C VAL A 58 3.14 10.42 -8.79
N VAL A 59 4.04 10.37 -9.77
CA VAL A 59 5.42 10.84 -9.60
C VAL A 59 5.70 11.94 -10.62
N GLU A 60 6.23 13.07 -10.14
CA GLU A 60 6.53 14.25 -10.96
C GLU A 60 8.00 14.67 -10.76
N PHE A 61 8.63 15.13 -11.85
CA PHE A 61 10.04 15.50 -11.87
C PHE A 61 10.26 16.89 -12.48
N PRO A 62 9.72 17.97 -11.91
CA PRO A 62 9.90 19.33 -12.44
C PRO A 62 11.36 19.79 -12.47
N PHE A 63 12.23 19.26 -11.59
CA PHE A 63 13.65 19.59 -11.59
C PHE A 63 14.35 19.36 -12.93
N ARG A 64 13.83 18.43 -13.77
CA ARG A 64 14.42 18.11 -15.08
C ARG A 64 14.41 19.29 -16.05
N GLU A 65 13.49 20.22 -15.90
CA GLU A 65 13.38 21.40 -16.76
C GLU A 65 14.42 22.47 -16.41
N SER A 66 14.92 22.47 -15.17
CA SER A 66 15.84 23.50 -14.65
C SER A 66 17.24 22.99 -14.33
N THR A 67 17.48 21.68 -14.41
CA THR A 67 18.76 21.09 -14.01
C THR A 67 19.77 21.05 -15.16
N THR A 68 21.04 21.20 -14.80
CA THR A 68 22.20 20.96 -15.67
C THR A 68 22.86 19.61 -15.43
N LEU A 69 22.24 18.74 -14.65
CA LEU A 69 22.77 17.42 -14.33
C LEU A 69 22.86 16.53 -15.56
N PRO A 70 23.86 15.62 -15.60
CA PRO A 70 23.94 14.58 -16.62
C PRO A 70 22.66 13.74 -16.64
N LEU A 71 22.27 13.29 -17.84
CA LEU A 71 21.06 12.48 -18.03
C LEU A 71 21.04 11.23 -17.16
N GLU A 72 22.17 10.56 -17.03
CA GLU A 72 22.37 9.37 -16.18
C GLU A 72 21.99 9.61 -14.71
N CYS A 73 22.36 10.78 -14.17
CA CYS A 73 21.98 11.17 -12.81
C CYS A 73 20.47 11.41 -12.69
N CYS A 74 19.84 12.02 -13.69
CA CYS A 74 18.40 12.23 -13.72
C CYS A 74 17.64 10.89 -13.80
N GLU A 75 18.12 9.96 -14.62
CA GLU A 75 17.55 8.61 -14.74
C GLU A 75 17.68 7.82 -13.45
N ALA A 76 18.81 7.89 -12.75
CA ALA A 76 19.01 7.25 -11.46
C ALA A 76 18.03 7.75 -10.39
N ILE A 77 17.78 9.07 -10.35
CA ILE A 77 16.81 9.68 -9.43
C ILE A 77 15.39 9.18 -9.74
N GLN A 78 15.02 9.12 -11.01
CA GLN A 78 13.71 8.61 -11.44
C GLN A 78 13.54 7.15 -11.10
N GLN A 79 14.56 6.32 -11.37
CA GLN A 79 14.54 4.90 -11.03
C GLN A 79 14.38 4.70 -9.53
N ALA A 80 15.18 5.38 -8.70
CA ALA A 80 15.09 5.29 -7.24
C ALA A 80 13.68 5.65 -6.72
N THR A 81 13.08 6.70 -7.30
CA THR A 81 11.73 7.14 -6.92
C THR A 81 10.67 6.12 -7.35
N THR A 82 10.79 5.55 -8.55
CA THR A 82 9.87 4.52 -9.05
C THR A 82 9.97 3.24 -8.20
N GLU A 83 11.18 2.77 -7.93
CA GLU A 83 11.41 1.61 -7.04
C GLU A 83 10.80 1.83 -5.64
N PHE A 84 10.94 3.05 -5.11
CA PHE A 84 10.36 3.41 -3.82
C PHE A 84 8.83 3.32 -3.83
N VAL A 85 8.19 3.80 -4.89
CA VAL A 85 6.72 3.72 -5.09
C VAL A 85 6.27 2.27 -5.20
N ASP A 86 7.02 1.42 -5.88
CA ASP A 86 6.66 0.02 -6.14
C ASP A 86 6.89 -0.94 -4.96
N GLY A 87 7.26 -0.39 -3.79
CA GLY A 87 7.45 -1.14 -2.55
C GLY A 87 8.90 -1.23 -2.08
N GLY A 88 9.83 -0.51 -2.70
CA GLY A 88 11.20 -0.31 -2.22
C GLY A 88 11.31 0.68 -1.04
N ASN A 89 10.21 0.99 -0.39
CA ASN A 89 10.10 1.84 0.81
C ASN A 89 10.16 1.00 2.09
N PRO A 90 10.29 1.62 3.28
CA PRO A 90 10.43 0.90 4.55
C PRO A 90 9.28 -0.04 4.90
N THR A 91 8.05 0.23 4.42
CA THR A 91 6.90 -0.64 4.66
C THR A 91 6.93 -1.92 3.83
N GLY A 92 7.63 -1.91 2.69
CA GLY A 92 7.64 -2.99 1.70
C GLY A 92 6.35 -3.09 0.88
N TYR A 93 5.41 -2.14 1.04
CA TYR A 93 4.15 -2.10 0.29
C TYR A 93 4.17 -0.98 -0.75
N PRO A 94 3.65 -1.21 -1.97
CA PRO A 94 3.54 -0.18 -2.98
C PRO A 94 2.72 1.02 -2.48
N LEU A 95 3.14 2.24 -2.85
CA LEU A 95 2.38 3.45 -2.53
C LEU A 95 1.10 3.55 -3.35
N THR A 96 0.12 4.23 -2.78
CA THR A 96 -1.16 4.58 -3.44
C THR A 96 -1.67 5.90 -2.88
N ASN A 97 -2.55 6.57 -3.64
CA ASN A 97 -3.18 7.83 -3.21
C ASN A 97 -2.17 8.88 -2.72
N THR A 98 -1.00 8.91 -3.37
CA THR A 98 0.11 9.78 -2.98
C THR A 98 0.76 10.37 -4.21
N ARG A 99 0.97 11.70 -4.22
CA ARG A 99 1.85 12.37 -5.19
C ARG A 99 3.22 12.53 -4.55
N ILE A 100 4.26 12.19 -5.32
CA ILE A 100 5.65 12.45 -5.00
C ILE A 100 6.19 13.38 -6.07
N THR A 101 6.68 14.56 -5.66
CA THR A 101 7.30 15.52 -6.54
C THR A 101 8.75 15.72 -6.13
N VAL A 102 9.69 15.41 -7.03
CA VAL A 102 11.11 15.77 -6.85
C VAL A 102 11.28 17.18 -7.36
N LEU A 103 11.33 18.14 -6.43
CA LEU A 103 11.26 19.57 -6.73
C LEU A 103 12.59 20.12 -7.22
N GLU A 104 13.68 19.83 -6.51
CA GLU A 104 15.00 20.34 -6.78
C GLU A 104 16.07 19.28 -6.54
N VAL A 105 17.07 19.31 -7.39
CA VAL A 105 18.28 18.49 -7.27
C VAL A 105 19.49 19.35 -7.58
N SER A 106 20.46 19.36 -6.68
CA SER A 106 21.70 20.13 -6.85
C SER A 106 22.94 19.38 -6.36
N SER A 107 24.10 19.84 -6.84
CA SER A 107 25.41 19.34 -6.42
C SER A 107 26.41 20.49 -6.40
N VAL A 108 27.34 20.44 -5.47
CA VAL A 108 28.43 21.44 -5.36
C VAL A 108 29.67 21.05 -6.14
N SER A 109 29.77 19.81 -6.61
CA SER A 109 30.90 19.30 -7.38
C SER A 109 30.44 18.68 -8.69
N PRO A 110 31.08 19.02 -9.83
CA PRO A 110 30.82 18.38 -11.10
C PRO A 110 31.20 16.90 -11.11
N ASP A 111 32.05 16.46 -10.17
CA ASP A 111 32.47 15.07 -10.02
C ASP A 111 31.47 14.22 -9.22
N THR A 112 30.31 14.80 -8.86
CA THR A 112 29.26 14.07 -8.15
C THR A 112 28.62 13.06 -9.09
N SER A 113 28.81 11.79 -8.76
CA SER A 113 28.38 10.66 -9.59
C SER A 113 26.97 10.18 -9.25
N GLU A 114 26.37 9.41 -10.16
CA GLU A 114 25.06 8.77 -10.02
C GLU A 114 24.79 8.11 -8.64
N PRO A 115 25.69 7.28 -8.03
CA PRO A 115 25.43 6.66 -6.74
C PRO A 115 25.24 7.65 -5.58
N VAL A 116 25.79 8.85 -5.68
CA VAL A 116 25.62 9.91 -4.67
C VAL A 116 24.22 10.48 -4.73
N PHE A 117 23.72 10.77 -5.95
CA PHE A 117 22.34 11.21 -6.17
C PHE A 117 21.32 10.15 -5.79
N LEU A 118 21.57 8.89 -6.14
CA LEU A 118 20.72 7.76 -5.79
C LEU A 118 20.58 7.63 -4.27
N THR A 119 21.69 7.77 -3.52
CA THR A 119 21.66 7.70 -2.07
C THR A 119 20.93 8.90 -1.46
N ALA A 120 21.20 10.12 -1.93
CA ALA A 120 20.52 11.31 -1.48
C ALA A 120 18.99 11.23 -1.71
N THR A 121 18.59 10.76 -2.89
CA THR A 121 17.18 10.56 -3.24
C THR A 121 16.50 9.56 -2.30
N ARG A 122 17.11 8.40 -2.07
CA ARG A 122 16.54 7.38 -1.17
C ARG A 122 16.39 7.92 0.26
N LEU A 123 17.37 8.65 0.78
CA LEU A 123 17.27 9.28 2.10
C LEU A 123 16.14 10.30 2.14
N ALA A 124 16.05 11.18 1.14
CA ALA A 124 14.98 12.18 1.07
C ALA A 124 13.59 11.53 1.03
N LEU A 125 13.42 10.46 0.25
CA LEU A 125 12.16 9.73 0.14
C LEU A 125 11.77 9.03 1.46
N VAL A 126 12.71 8.36 2.12
CA VAL A 126 12.45 7.66 3.39
C VAL A 126 12.05 8.65 4.48
N ASP A 127 12.84 9.70 4.66
CA ASP A 127 12.59 10.69 5.69
C ASP A 127 11.30 11.50 5.41
N SER A 128 11.00 11.77 4.14
CA SER A 128 9.74 12.43 3.75
C SER A 128 8.52 11.54 3.99
N LEU A 129 8.62 10.23 3.79
CA LEU A 129 7.54 9.29 4.10
C LEU A 129 7.26 9.24 5.61
N GLU A 130 8.31 9.21 6.43
CA GLU A 130 8.20 9.24 7.88
C GLU A 130 7.56 10.54 8.38
N GLU A 131 8.04 11.70 7.88
CA GLU A 131 7.53 13.03 8.25
C GLU A 131 6.08 13.25 7.79
N ALA A 132 5.71 12.77 6.58
CA ALA A 132 4.36 12.83 6.07
C ALA A 132 3.37 11.92 6.83
N GLY A 133 3.89 11.00 7.64
CA GLY A 133 3.12 10.02 8.40
C GLY A 133 2.64 8.88 7.49
N GLU A 134 3.37 7.79 7.48
CA GLU A 134 3.00 6.61 6.68
C GLU A 134 1.71 5.95 7.22
N VAL A 135 0.85 5.53 6.30
CA VAL A 135 -0.40 4.84 6.62
C VAL A 135 -0.51 3.58 5.78
N VAL A 136 -0.55 2.42 6.42
CA VAL A 136 -0.81 1.16 5.71
C VAL A 136 -2.30 1.01 5.44
N MET A 137 -2.62 0.72 4.20
CA MET A 137 -3.98 0.49 3.70
C MET A 137 -4.21 -1.01 3.50
N GLU A 138 -5.32 -1.52 4.01
CA GLU A 138 -5.73 -2.90 3.80
C GLU A 138 -6.88 -2.99 2.80
N PRO A 139 -6.88 -4.01 1.90
CA PRO A 139 -8.01 -4.25 1.02
C PRO A 139 -9.20 -4.77 1.82
N VAL A 140 -10.36 -4.15 1.58
CA VAL A 140 -11.65 -4.51 2.16
C VAL A 140 -12.54 -5.08 1.07
N MET A 141 -13.19 -6.19 1.40
CA MET A 141 -14.10 -6.90 0.52
C MET A 141 -15.55 -6.63 0.91
N ARG A 142 -16.41 -6.47 -0.07
CA ARG A 142 -17.85 -6.54 0.10
C ARG A 142 -18.26 -8.00 0.12
N LEU A 143 -18.70 -8.48 1.25
CA LEU A 143 -19.17 -9.83 1.47
C LEU A 143 -20.69 -9.86 1.48
N GLU A 144 -21.28 -10.77 0.73
CA GLU A 144 -22.72 -11.04 0.78
C GLU A 144 -22.91 -12.52 1.20
N VAL A 145 -23.65 -12.74 2.26
CA VAL A 145 -23.91 -14.08 2.82
C VAL A 145 -25.41 -14.33 2.81
N SER A 146 -25.81 -15.47 2.23
CA SER A 146 -27.19 -15.95 2.24
C SER A 146 -27.29 -17.23 3.09
N SER A 147 -28.24 -17.32 4.00
CA SER A 147 -28.40 -18.45 4.93
C SER A 147 -29.87 -18.64 5.32
N PRO A 148 -30.23 -19.80 5.90
CA PRO A 148 -31.48 -19.94 6.65
C PRO A 148 -31.56 -18.92 7.79
N ALA A 149 -32.77 -18.41 8.07
CA ALA A 149 -32.97 -17.34 9.06
C ALA A 149 -32.50 -17.70 10.48
N GLU A 150 -32.62 -18.95 10.87
CA GLU A 150 -32.18 -19.42 12.17
C GLU A 150 -30.65 -19.33 12.38
N GLN A 151 -29.87 -19.21 11.32
CA GLN A 151 -28.40 -19.18 11.40
C GLN A 151 -27.81 -17.78 11.30
N ILE A 152 -28.60 -16.78 10.92
CA ILE A 152 -28.08 -15.43 10.64
C ILE A 152 -27.42 -14.81 11.87
N GLY A 153 -27.94 -15.04 13.08
CA GLY A 153 -27.36 -14.51 14.32
C GLY A 153 -25.95 -15.04 14.58
N ALA A 154 -25.70 -16.33 14.38
CA ALA A 154 -24.39 -16.94 14.55
C ALA A 154 -23.40 -16.42 13.47
N ILE A 155 -23.87 -16.23 12.24
CA ILE A 155 -23.09 -15.66 11.14
C ILE A 155 -22.69 -14.22 11.44
N LEU A 156 -23.60 -13.38 11.92
CA LEU A 156 -23.32 -11.99 12.29
C LEU A 156 -22.31 -11.90 13.45
N ASN A 157 -22.37 -12.81 14.42
CA ASN A 157 -21.38 -12.87 15.49
C ASN A 157 -19.99 -13.25 14.96
N ASP A 158 -19.87 -14.23 14.06
CA ASP A 158 -18.59 -14.57 13.42
C ASP A 158 -18.04 -13.43 12.57
N LEU A 159 -18.90 -12.76 11.80
CA LEU A 159 -18.51 -11.57 11.02
C LEU A 159 -18.00 -10.45 11.94
N SER A 160 -18.63 -10.20 13.07
CA SER A 160 -18.18 -9.20 14.05
C SER A 160 -16.80 -9.54 14.62
N ALA A 161 -16.52 -10.81 14.90
CA ALA A 161 -15.21 -11.29 15.34
C ALA A 161 -14.12 -11.09 14.25
N ARG A 162 -14.51 -11.00 12.98
CA ARG A 162 -13.64 -10.77 11.81
C ARG A 162 -13.50 -9.29 11.44
N ARG A 163 -13.76 -8.38 12.34
CA ARG A 163 -13.70 -6.92 12.08
C ARG A 163 -14.66 -6.47 10.96
N ALA A 164 -15.70 -7.26 10.68
CA ALA A 164 -16.65 -6.92 9.65
C ALA A 164 -17.56 -5.77 10.07
N ARG A 165 -17.81 -4.86 9.13
CA ARG A 165 -18.82 -3.80 9.27
C ARG A 165 -20.07 -4.22 8.52
N VAL A 166 -21.09 -4.68 9.24
CA VAL A 166 -22.37 -5.08 8.64
C VAL A 166 -23.08 -3.84 8.12
N LEU A 167 -23.46 -3.88 6.84
CA LEU A 167 -24.13 -2.79 6.15
C LEU A 167 -25.65 -2.99 6.12
N GLN A 168 -26.08 -4.24 5.92
CA GLN A 168 -27.49 -4.56 5.68
C GLN A 168 -27.77 -6.02 6.05
N VAL A 169 -28.95 -6.26 6.58
CA VAL A 169 -29.50 -7.60 6.82
C VAL A 169 -30.95 -7.62 6.36
N ASP A 170 -31.27 -8.51 5.41
CA ASP A 170 -32.60 -8.63 4.82
C ASP A 170 -33.17 -10.04 5.07
N ALA A 171 -34.48 -10.11 5.26
CA ALA A 171 -35.21 -11.36 5.15
C ALA A 171 -35.45 -11.69 3.67
N LEU A 172 -35.24 -12.93 3.27
CA LEU A 172 -35.49 -13.42 1.93
C LEU A 172 -36.81 -14.21 1.89
N PRO A 173 -37.51 -14.20 0.73
CA PRO A 173 -38.66 -15.09 0.52
C PRO A 173 -38.26 -16.55 0.75
N GLY A 174 -39.13 -17.32 1.39
CA GLY A 174 -38.86 -18.75 1.67
C GLY A 174 -38.12 -19.03 2.98
N GLY A 175 -38.01 -18.04 3.90
CA GLY A 175 -37.44 -18.23 5.26
C GLY A 175 -35.91 -18.15 5.31
N GLY A 176 -35.28 -17.52 4.32
CA GLY A 176 -33.85 -17.20 4.30
C GLY A 176 -33.57 -15.80 4.82
N SER A 177 -32.29 -15.52 5.04
CA SER A 177 -31.75 -14.18 5.34
C SER A 177 -30.51 -13.92 4.51
N ARG A 178 -30.27 -12.63 4.18
CA ARG A 178 -29.08 -12.13 3.52
C ARG A 178 -28.42 -11.06 4.36
N ALA A 179 -27.12 -11.19 4.58
CA ALA A 179 -26.30 -10.16 5.21
C ALA A 179 -25.28 -9.63 4.21
N VAL A 180 -25.11 -8.31 4.20
CA VAL A 180 -24.08 -7.63 3.43
C VAL A 180 -23.13 -6.93 4.40
N ALA A 181 -21.83 -7.17 4.27
CA ALA A 181 -20.83 -6.59 5.16
C ALA A 181 -19.56 -6.18 4.38
N LEU A 182 -18.81 -5.24 4.94
CA LEU A 182 -17.44 -4.96 4.55
C LEU A 182 -16.50 -5.67 5.50
N VAL A 183 -15.57 -6.45 4.94
CA VAL A 183 -14.68 -7.33 5.71
C VAL A 183 -13.25 -7.17 5.19
N PRO A 184 -12.23 -6.99 6.04
CA PRO A 184 -10.84 -7.03 5.60
C PRO A 184 -10.52 -8.32 4.87
N MET A 185 -9.82 -8.24 3.73
CA MET A 185 -9.52 -9.41 2.89
C MET A 185 -8.81 -10.53 3.67
N VAL A 186 -7.93 -10.18 4.60
CA VAL A 186 -7.19 -11.14 5.44
C VAL A 186 -8.13 -12.04 6.25
N GLU A 187 -9.29 -11.53 6.67
CA GLU A 187 -10.27 -12.26 7.48
C GLU A 187 -11.15 -13.22 6.66
N ILE A 188 -11.18 -13.05 5.34
CA ILE A 188 -11.98 -13.90 4.44
C ILE A 188 -11.26 -15.19 4.06
N VAL A 189 -9.92 -15.23 4.17
CA VAL A 189 -9.10 -16.37 3.73
C VAL A 189 -9.58 -17.71 4.32
N SER A 190 -10.05 -17.72 5.57
CA SER A 190 -10.57 -18.92 6.24
C SER A 190 -12.10 -18.95 6.37
N TYR A 191 -12.79 -17.95 5.80
CA TYR A 191 -14.22 -17.75 6.06
C TYR A 191 -15.09 -18.88 5.50
N ALA A 192 -14.76 -19.43 4.33
CA ALA A 192 -15.50 -20.54 3.71
C ALA A 192 -15.64 -21.76 4.66
N THR A 193 -14.56 -22.07 5.38
CA THR A 193 -14.56 -23.20 6.33
C THR A 193 -15.41 -22.89 7.57
N ALA A 194 -15.27 -21.69 8.13
CA ALA A 194 -16.05 -21.25 9.26
C ALA A 194 -17.54 -21.18 8.93
N LEU A 195 -17.90 -20.57 7.80
CA LEU A 195 -19.29 -20.46 7.35
C LEU A 195 -19.95 -21.84 7.18
N ARG A 196 -19.22 -22.78 6.57
CA ARG A 196 -19.70 -24.16 6.39
C ARG A 196 -19.98 -24.84 7.75
N SER A 197 -19.12 -24.64 8.75
CA SER A 197 -19.30 -25.16 10.09
C SER A 197 -20.52 -24.54 10.79
N ILE A 198 -20.65 -23.22 10.76
CA ILE A 198 -21.74 -22.47 11.40
C ILE A 198 -23.09 -22.83 10.79
N SER A 199 -23.13 -23.00 9.46
CA SER A 199 -24.37 -23.19 8.72
C SER A 199 -24.70 -24.65 8.40
N ALA A 200 -23.88 -25.61 8.88
CA ALA A 200 -23.98 -27.02 8.46
C ALA A 200 -24.01 -27.16 6.91
N GLY A 201 -23.25 -26.32 6.22
CA GLY A 201 -23.14 -26.30 4.74
C GLY A 201 -24.32 -25.64 4.01
N ARG A 202 -25.28 -25.03 4.71
CA ARG A 202 -26.49 -24.45 4.10
C ARG A 202 -26.36 -22.97 3.69
N ALA A 203 -25.33 -22.27 4.15
CA ALA A 203 -25.08 -20.90 3.76
C ALA A 203 -24.10 -20.83 2.58
N LEU A 204 -24.27 -19.78 1.79
CA LEU A 204 -23.41 -19.44 0.67
C LEU A 204 -22.93 -18.00 0.82
N PHE A 205 -21.75 -17.67 0.28
CA PHE A 205 -21.29 -16.30 0.23
C PHE A 205 -20.62 -15.98 -1.09
N THR A 206 -20.62 -14.70 -1.42
CA THR A 206 -19.79 -14.07 -2.46
C THR A 206 -18.95 -12.96 -1.84
N ALA A 207 -17.78 -12.71 -2.40
CA ALA A 207 -16.90 -11.64 -1.97
C ALA A 207 -16.30 -10.92 -3.19
N GLU A 208 -16.38 -9.60 -3.20
CA GLU A 208 -15.83 -8.75 -4.26
C GLU A 208 -15.02 -7.59 -3.65
N PRO A 209 -13.96 -7.12 -4.34
CA PRO A 209 -13.20 -5.97 -3.90
C PRO A 209 -14.12 -4.74 -3.73
N ALA A 210 -13.99 -4.04 -2.61
CA ALA A 210 -14.79 -2.84 -2.33
C ALA A 210 -13.94 -1.58 -2.25
N ALA A 211 -12.92 -1.57 -1.39
CA ALA A 211 -12.09 -0.39 -1.13
C ALA A 211 -10.72 -0.77 -0.54
N LEU A 212 -9.83 0.23 -0.47
CA LEU A 212 -8.69 0.22 0.43
C LEU A 212 -9.03 1.11 1.62
N GLU A 213 -8.91 0.60 2.82
CA GLU A 213 -9.19 1.33 4.06
C GLU A 213 -7.94 1.33 4.96
N LYS A 214 -7.80 2.36 5.80
CA LYS A 214 -6.72 2.43 6.78
C LYS A 214 -6.76 1.21 7.71
N ARG A 215 -5.64 0.53 7.86
CA ARG A 215 -5.54 -0.61 8.78
C ARG A 215 -5.63 -0.11 10.23
N PRO A 216 -6.50 -0.67 11.09
CA PRO A 216 -6.61 -0.26 12.50
C PRO A 216 -5.31 -0.48 13.28
N GLY A 217 -5.07 0.37 14.29
CA GLY A 217 -3.93 0.23 15.21
C GLY A 217 -2.63 0.90 14.76
N GLN A 218 -2.67 1.79 13.78
CA GLN A 218 -1.53 2.58 13.30
C GLN A 218 -1.58 4.06 13.71
N ASP A 219 -2.45 4.41 14.66
CA ASP A 219 -2.43 5.75 15.26
C ASP A 219 -1.28 5.79 16.28
N LYS A 220 -0.10 6.25 15.84
CA LYS A 220 1.00 6.70 16.71
C LYS A 220 1.10 8.20 16.62
#